data_ae2578d46cb563e7d08ca7f3da88b8ea
#
_entry.id   ae2578d46cb563e7d08ca7f3da88b8ea
#
_cell.length_a   1.000
_cell.length_b   1.000
_cell.length_c   1.000
_cell.angle_alpha   90.00
_cell.angle_beta   90.00
_cell.angle_gamma   90.00
#
_symmetry.space_group_name_H-M   'P 1'
#
loop_
_entity.id
_entity.type
_entity.pdbx_description
1 polymer ?
#
loop_
_entity_poly.entity_id
_entity_poly.type
_entity_poly.pdbx_seq_one_letter_code
_entity_poly.pdbx_strand_id
1 'polypeptide(L)'
;MRHSFITMTKAANNLTLSKTKLYSVKDSYSCFILEAQNPENFHTLQTLKDFVFTINQKAGNSYPRQDDGLDHDSTWFFITFENEILSCMRIVVKTPENQIPLERGFIFNSSNQQYRVTTNNVADWNSVAFLPSLQGAKAAKFNFACVAKYCLEQNFDIVYGMFNDERKGIGRIYLEAGAKVSKQFPKKIFFKDFLTYGETATFTIIEIEKNSLQKLSEILRS
;
A
#
# COMPACT_ATOMS: atom_id res chain seq x y z
N MET A 1 2.42 26.62 31.44
CA MET A 1 2.96 25.49 30.66
C MET A 1 3.11 25.94 29.22
N ARG A 2 4.35 26.09 28.76
CA ARG A 2 4.66 26.58 27.40
C ARG A 2 4.65 25.37 26.47
N HIS A 3 3.75 25.34 25.50
CA HIS A 3 3.75 24.34 24.43
C HIS A 3 4.91 24.68 23.48
N SER A 4 5.93 23.85 23.53
CA SER A 4 7.04 23.86 22.57
C SER A 4 6.53 23.30 21.24
N PHE A 5 6.29 24.19 20.27
CA PHE A 5 6.09 23.78 18.88
C PHE A 5 7.44 23.30 18.34
N ILE A 6 7.56 21.98 18.15
CA ILE A 6 8.69 21.41 17.42
C ILE A 6 8.52 21.83 15.96
N THR A 7 9.34 22.78 15.55
CA THR A 7 9.48 23.16 14.14
C THR A 7 10.09 21.98 13.40
N MET A 8 9.28 21.29 12.58
CA MET A 8 9.79 20.28 11.67
C MET A 8 10.71 20.96 10.68
N THR A 9 11.99 20.70 10.78
CA THR A 9 12.98 21.03 9.75
C THR A 9 12.54 20.34 8.45
N LYS A 10 12.22 21.14 7.44
CA LYS A 10 12.05 20.72 6.05
C LYS A 10 13.37 20.07 5.60
N ALA A 11 13.51 18.76 5.77
CA ALA A 11 14.44 18.00 4.97
C ALA A 11 13.85 18.04 3.54
N ALA A 12 14.36 18.95 2.72
CA ALA A 12 14.10 18.94 1.29
C ALA A 12 14.74 17.66 0.74
N ASN A 13 13.97 16.58 0.74
CA ASN A 13 14.31 15.40 -0.01
C ASN A 13 14.26 15.83 -1.48
N ASN A 14 15.43 16.04 -2.07
CA ASN A 14 15.62 16.16 -3.50
C ASN A 14 15.19 14.82 -4.12
N LEU A 15 13.87 14.65 -4.32
CA LEU A 15 13.32 13.57 -5.11
C LEU A 15 13.85 13.74 -6.53
N THR A 16 14.83 12.92 -6.89
CA THR A 16 15.29 12.84 -8.27
C THR A 16 14.21 12.08 -9.07
N LEU A 17 13.14 12.79 -9.44
CA LEU A 17 12.01 12.23 -10.22
C LEU A 17 12.39 11.88 -11.66
N SER A 18 13.65 12.01 -12.04
CA SER A 18 14.13 11.96 -13.43
C SER A 18 13.83 10.63 -14.15
N LYS A 19 13.45 9.58 -13.44
CA LYS A 19 13.20 8.24 -14.03
C LYS A 19 11.88 7.59 -13.57
N THR A 20 11.09 8.31 -12.78
CA THR A 20 9.74 7.86 -12.43
C THR A 20 8.77 8.30 -13.53
N LYS A 21 7.82 7.44 -13.89
CA LYS A 21 6.82 7.74 -14.90
C LYS A 21 5.66 8.52 -14.28
N LEU A 22 5.41 9.74 -14.75
CA LEU A 22 4.17 10.45 -14.43
C LEU A 22 2.99 9.65 -14.99
N TYR A 23 2.04 9.27 -14.14
CA TYR A 23 0.91 8.42 -14.50
C TYR A 23 -0.40 9.21 -14.63
N SER A 24 -0.64 10.15 -13.72
CA SER A 24 -1.83 11.00 -13.73
C SER A 24 -1.61 12.28 -12.94
N VAL A 25 -2.35 13.34 -13.29
CA VAL A 25 -2.37 14.62 -12.57
C VAL A 25 -3.82 15.00 -12.29
N LYS A 26 -4.11 15.46 -11.08
CA LYS A 26 -5.42 16.01 -10.68
C LYS A 26 -5.23 17.05 -9.59
N ASP A 27 -5.79 18.26 -9.76
CA ASP A 27 -5.82 19.34 -8.76
C ASP A 27 -4.44 19.62 -8.12
N SER A 28 -3.39 19.74 -8.93
CA SER A 28 -1.98 19.92 -8.50
C SER A 28 -1.34 18.69 -7.81
N TYR A 29 -2.06 17.58 -7.67
CA TYR A 29 -1.46 16.30 -7.27
C TYR A 29 -0.91 15.57 -8.49
N SER A 30 0.29 15.04 -8.36
CA SER A 30 0.92 14.22 -9.40
C SER A 30 1.08 12.79 -8.90
N CYS A 31 0.54 11.82 -9.64
CA CYS A 31 0.75 10.40 -9.39
C CYS A 31 1.92 9.90 -10.23
N PHE A 32 2.89 9.29 -9.58
CA PHE A 32 4.03 8.65 -10.24
C PHE A 32 3.99 7.15 -10.02
N ILE A 33 4.46 6.42 -11.04
CA ILE A 33 4.71 4.99 -10.99
C ILE A 33 6.23 4.75 -10.97
N LEU A 34 6.64 3.81 -10.12
CA LEU A 34 8.01 3.34 -10.01
C LEU A 34 8.02 1.81 -10.07
N GLU A 35 8.69 1.27 -11.08
CA GLU A 35 9.01 -0.17 -11.18
C GLU A 35 10.23 -0.44 -10.31
N ALA A 36 10.05 -1.23 -9.25
CA ALA A 36 11.08 -1.41 -8.25
C ALA A 36 12.24 -2.30 -8.72
N GLN A 37 12.03 -3.12 -9.75
CA GLN A 37 13.06 -3.92 -10.39
C GLN A 37 14.12 -3.09 -11.14
N ASN A 38 13.82 -1.84 -11.52
CA ASN A 38 14.77 -0.99 -12.21
C ASN A 38 15.82 -0.45 -11.24
N PRO A 39 17.13 -0.81 -11.38
CA PRO A 39 18.17 -0.37 -10.45
C PRO A 39 18.32 1.14 -10.34
N GLU A 40 17.97 1.88 -11.40
CA GLU A 40 18.01 3.34 -11.41
C GLU A 40 17.00 3.97 -10.45
N ASN A 41 15.97 3.22 -10.07
CA ASN A 41 14.93 3.65 -9.14
C ASN A 41 15.31 3.40 -7.66
N PHE A 42 16.45 2.75 -7.38
CA PHE A 42 16.83 2.31 -6.03
C PHE A 42 16.71 3.41 -4.98
N HIS A 43 17.24 4.59 -5.25
CA HIS A 43 17.22 5.69 -4.28
C HIS A 43 15.80 6.19 -3.98
N THR A 44 14.98 6.36 -5.03
CA THR A 44 13.57 6.75 -4.88
C THR A 44 12.79 5.65 -4.15
N LEU A 45 13.04 4.38 -4.48
CA LEU A 45 12.42 3.25 -3.81
C LEU A 45 12.72 3.24 -2.30
N GLN A 46 13.96 3.48 -1.89
CA GLN A 46 14.30 3.58 -0.47
C GLN A 46 13.55 4.74 0.20
N THR A 47 13.42 5.89 -0.47
CA THR A 47 12.64 7.03 0.04
C THR A 47 11.16 6.65 0.25
N LEU A 48 10.56 5.89 -0.67
CA LEU A 48 9.16 5.41 -0.53
C LEU A 48 9.02 4.41 0.62
N LYS A 49 9.96 3.47 0.76
CA LYS A 49 9.99 2.52 1.88
C LYS A 49 10.12 3.25 3.22
N ASP A 50 10.98 4.28 3.29
CA ASP A 50 11.15 5.14 4.47
C ASP A 50 9.89 5.91 4.81
N PHE A 51 9.21 6.44 3.81
CA PHE A 51 7.93 7.12 3.99
C PHE A 51 6.90 6.17 4.61
N VAL A 52 6.70 4.97 4.01
CA VAL A 52 5.76 3.96 4.53
C VAL A 52 6.10 3.57 5.96
N PHE A 53 7.37 3.29 6.25
CA PHE A 53 7.84 2.94 7.59
C PHE A 53 7.54 4.05 8.60
N THR A 54 7.88 5.29 8.29
CA THR A 54 7.67 6.46 9.16
C THR A 54 6.19 6.69 9.45
N ILE A 55 5.32 6.58 8.44
CA ILE A 55 3.87 6.72 8.63
C ILE A 55 3.33 5.61 9.53
N ASN A 56 3.77 4.37 9.31
CA ASN A 56 3.36 3.24 10.15
C ASN A 56 3.80 3.41 11.61
N GLN A 57 5.04 3.84 11.86
CA GLN A 57 5.51 4.12 13.22
C GLN A 57 4.67 5.21 13.91
N LYS A 58 4.42 6.33 13.23
CA LYS A 58 3.56 7.42 13.75
C LYS A 58 2.14 6.94 14.03
N ALA A 59 1.70 5.95 13.31
CA ALA A 59 0.41 5.30 13.51
C ALA A 59 0.45 4.23 14.61
N GLY A 60 1.55 4.05 15.38
CA GLY A 60 1.71 3.08 16.49
C GLY A 60 1.97 1.65 16.02
N ASN A 61 2.32 1.45 14.73
CA ASN A 61 2.79 0.16 14.26
C ASN A 61 4.31 0.06 14.49
N SER A 62 4.77 -1.14 14.78
CA SER A 62 6.19 -1.47 14.90
C SER A 62 6.47 -2.80 14.18
N TYR A 63 7.51 -2.81 13.36
CA TYR A 63 7.97 -4.00 12.63
C TYR A 63 9.43 -3.82 12.22
N PRO A 64 10.20 -4.90 12.02
CA PRO A 64 11.57 -4.81 11.54
C PRO A 64 11.63 -4.15 10.16
N ARG A 65 12.58 -3.24 9.99
CA ARG A 65 12.86 -2.64 8.69
C ARG A 65 13.71 -3.60 7.87
N GLN A 66 13.11 -4.62 7.32
CA GLN A 66 13.78 -5.60 6.48
C GLN A 66 13.33 -5.45 5.04
N ASP A 67 14.22 -5.78 4.11
CA ASP A 67 13.85 -6.01 2.73
C ASP A 67 13.02 -7.28 2.65
N ASP A 68 11.82 -7.16 2.10
CA ASP A 68 10.93 -8.31 1.95
C ASP A 68 11.24 -9.13 0.68
N GLY A 69 12.26 -8.75 -0.11
CA GLY A 69 12.66 -9.43 -1.36
C GLY A 69 11.57 -9.42 -2.44
N LEU A 70 10.58 -8.52 -2.34
CA LEU A 70 9.47 -8.42 -3.30
C LEU A 70 9.63 -7.29 -4.32
N ASP A 71 10.74 -6.57 -4.28
CA ASP A 71 10.95 -5.42 -5.16
C ASP A 71 10.88 -5.80 -6.64
N HIS A 72 11.45 -6.96 -7.01
CA HIS A 72 11.43 -7.40 -8.40
C HIS A 72 10.02 -7.51 -9.01
N ASP A 73 9.05 -7.91 -8.19
CA ASP A 73 7.65 -8.12 -8.61
C ASP A 73 6.74 -6.95 -8.21
N SER A 74 7.34 -5.81 -7.82
CA SER A 74 6.60 -4.68 -7.23
C SER A 74 6.55 -3.46 -8.12
N THR A 75 5.36 -2.86 -8.16
CA THR A 75 5.12 -1.53 -8.71
C THR A 75 4.66 -0.61 -7.58
N TRP A 76 5.35 0.50 -7.41
CA TRP A 76 5.03 1.50 -6.39
C TRP A 76 4.32 2.69 -7.00
N PHE A 77 3.34 3.21 -6.28
CA PHE A 77 2.57 4.40 -6.63
C PHE A 77 2.74 5.43 -5.53
N PHE A 78 3.07 6.64 -5.91
CA PHE A 78 3.15 7.72 -4.93
C PHE A 78 2.59 9.02 -5.48
N ILE A 79 1.96 9.76 -4.59
CA ILE A 79 1.38 11.06 -4.89
C ILE A 79 2.25 12.14 -4.30
N THR A 80 2.59 13.12 -5.13
CA THR A 80 3.26 14.34 -4.67
C THR A 80 2.36 15.56 -4.83
N PHE A 81 2.60 16.53 -3.96
CA PHE A 81 2.10 17.90 -4.06
C PHE A 81 3.24 18.83 -3.67
N GLU A 82 3.57 19.82 -4.49
CA GLU A 82 4.72 20.71 -4.27
C GLU A 82 6.04 19.97 -3.94
N ASN A 83 6.30 18.87 -4.64
CA ASN A 83 7.46 17.98 -4.45
C ASN A 83 7.51 17.23 -3.11
N GLU A 84 6.46 17.27 -2.30
CA GLU A 84 6.34 16.49 -1.07
C GLU A 84 5.54 15.21 -1.34
N ILE A 85 6.02 14.04 -0.84
CA ILE A 85 5.27 12.78 -0.89
C ILE A 85 4.15 12.84 0.13
N LEU A 86 2.92 12.69 -0.33
CA LEU A 86 1.73 12.70 0.53
C LEU A 86 1.09 11.31 0.70
N SER A 87 1.26 10.42 -0.26
CA SER A 87 0.71 9.07 -0.23
C SER A 87 1.60 8.11 -1.00
N CYS A 88 1.68 6.87 -0.54
CA CYS A 88 2.41 5.78 -1.18
C CYS A 88 1.63 4.48 -1.06
N MET A 89 1.66 3.65 -2.12
CA MET A 89 1.03 2.33 -2.18
C MET A 89 1.88 1.40 -3.05
N ARG A 90 1.76 0.08 -2.84
CA ARG A 90 2.49 -0.92 -3.61
C ARG A 90 1.53 -1.99 -4.13
N ILE A 91 1.76 -2.43 -5.37
CA ILE A 91 1.22 -3.65 -5.95
C ILE A 91 2.35 -4.65 -6.08
N VAL A 92 2.13 -5.88 -5.65
CA VAL A 92 3.02 -7.02 -5.86
C VAL A 92 2.29 -8.03 -6.74
N VAL A 93 2.85 -8.34 -7.91
CA VAL A 93 2.28 -9.30 -8.84
C VAL A 93 2.64 -10.71 -8.39
N LYS A 94 1.68 -11.64 -8.38
CA LYS A 94 1.95 -13.05 -8.10
C LYS A 94 2.61 -13.71 -9.29
N THR A 95 3.75 -14.34 -9.04
CA THR A 95 4.46 -15.23 -9.98
C THR A 95 4.59 -16.63 -9.39
N PRO A 96 4.94 -17.67 -10.17
CA PRO A 96 5.19 -18.99 -9.64
C PRO A 96 6.34 -19.03 -8.62
N GLU A 97 7.30 -18.09 -8.72
CA GLU A 97 8.53 -18.06 -7.95
C GLU A 97 8.41 -17.25 -6.65
N ASN A 98 7.43 -16.34 -6.55
CA ASN A 98 7.30 -15.48 -5.38
C ASN A 98 6.19 -15.91 -4.41
N GLN A 99 6.26 -15.35 -3.20
CA GLN A 99 5.16 -15.33 -2.22
C GLN A 99 4.71 -13.89 -2.04
N ILE A 100 3.48 -13.58 -2.43
CA ILE A 100 2.90 -12.24 -2.20
C ILE A 100 2.64 -12.02 -0.70
N PRO A 101 2.47 -10.77 -0.23
CA PRO A 101 2.34 -10.45 1.20
C PRO A 101 1.33 -11.31 1.96
N LEU A 102 0.17 -11.59 1.40
CA LEU A 102 -0.82 -12.42 2.10
C LEU A 102 -0.34 -13.87 2.37
N GLU A 103 0.55 -14.43 1.54
CA GLU A 103 1.11 -15.77 1.72
C GLU A 103 2.22 -15.81 2.78
N ARG A 104 2.80 -14.66 3.13
CA ARG A 104 3.85 -14.53 4.15
C ARG A 104 3.30 -14.39 5.55
N GLY A 105 2.03 -14.02 5.68
CA GLY A 105 1.34 -13.95 6.95
C GLY A 105 0.99 -15.35 7.48
N PHE A 106 1.09 -15.53 8.80
CA PHE A 106 0.67 -16.76 9.46
C PHE A 106 -0.82 -16.68 9.79
N ILE A 107 -1.54 -17.80 9.58
CA ILE A 107 -2.96 -17.89 9.92
C ILE A 107 -3.12 -17.79 11.44
N PHE A 108 -3.91 -16.81 11.87
CA PHE A 108 -4.13 -16.57 13.30
C PHE A 108 -4.80 -17.78 13.97
N ASN A 109 -4.37 -18.13 15.18
CA ASN A 109 -4.78 -19.32 15.94
C ASN A 109 -4.50 -20.65 15.22
N SER A 110 -3.45 -20.71 14.39
CA SER A 110 -2.95 -21.96 13.83
C SER A 110 -1.46 -22.13 14.13
N SER A 111 -0.98 -23.39 14.14
CA SER A 111 0.42 -23.70 14.37
C SER A 111 1.27 -23.40 13.13
N ASN A 112 1.65 -22.14 12.95
CA ASN A 112 2.55 -21.69 11.86
C ASN A 112 2.08 -21.99 10.43
N GLN A 113 0.77 -22.14 10.21
CA GLN A 113 0.23 -22.31 8.87
C GLN A 113 0.17 -20.98 8.13
N GLN A 114 0.39 -21.04 6.82
CA GLN A 114 0.29 -19.92 5.89
C GLN A 114 -0.68 -20.28 4.77
N TYR A 115 -1.29 -19.28 4.17
CA TYR A 115 -2.04 -19.48 2.95
C TYR A 115 -1.11 -19.66 1.75
N ARG A 116 -1.63 -20.27 0.70
CA ARG A 116 -0.97 -20.38 -0.59
C ARG A 116 -1.92 -19.97 -1.70
N VAL A 117 -1.49 -19.03 -2.52
CA VAL A 117 -2.19 -18.56 -3.69
C VAL A 117 -1.74 -19.39 -4.88
N THR A 118 -2.66 -20.17 -5.45
CA THR A 118 -2.41 -21.04 -6.62
C THR A 118 -3.00 -20.46 -7.90
N THR A 119 -3.80 -19.39 -7.78
CA THR A 119 -4.40 -18.70 -8.92
C THR A 119 -3.35 -17.81 -9.59
N ASN A 120 -3.27 -17.90 -10.90
CA ASN A 120 -2.46 -17.00 -11.73
C ASN A 120 -3.18 -15.65 -11.96
N ASN A 121 -2.48 -14.67 -12.49
CA ASN A 121 -3.01 -13.36 -12.87
C ASN A 121 -3.65 -12.61 -11.71
N VAL A 122 -3.03 -12.68 -10.53
CA VAL A 122 -3.47 -11.98 -9.34
C VAL A 122 -2.35 -11.11 -8.78
N ALA A 123 -2.72 -10.12 -7.99
CA ALA A 123 -1.79 -9.21 -7.32
C ALA A 123 -2.20 -8.97 -5.86
N ASP A 124 -1.28 -8.44 -5.08
CA ASP A 124 -1.50 -8.01 -3.69
C ASP A 124 -1.28 -6.50 -3.58
N TRP A 125 -2.29 -5.79 -3.10
CA TRP A 125 -2.25 -4.35 -2.87
C TRP A 125 -1.93 -4.07 -1.40
N ASN A 126 -0.75 -3.54 -1.16
CA ASN A 126 -0.20 -3.37 0.19
C ASN A 126 0.56 -2.05 0.34
N SER A 127 1.27 -1.90 1.46
CA SER A 127 2.11 -0.73 1.79
C SER A 127 1.35 0.60 1.69
N VAL A 128 0.04 0.60 2.01
CA VAL A 128 -0.80 1.80 1.95
C VAL A 128 -0.43 2.75 3.07
N ALA A 129 0.14 3.90 2.72
CA ALA A 129 0.54 4.93 3.65
C ALA A 129 0.22 6.33 3.10
N PHE A 130 -0.17 7.25 3.99
CA PHE A 130 -0.41 8.65 3.64
C PHE A 130 -0.23 9.55 4.86
N LEU A 131 0.09 10.81 4.63
CA LEU A 131 0.23 11.79 5.70
C LEU A 131 -1.11 11.94 6.45
N PRO A 132 -1.09 12.01 7.80
CA PRO A 132 -2.30 12.17 8.61
C PRO A 132 -2.78 13.64 8.57
N SER A 133 -3.16 14.12 7.39
CA SER A 133 -3.66 15.46 7.12
C SER A 133 -4.78 15.42 6.10
N LEU A 134 -5.53 16.52 5.96
CA LEU A 134 -6.58 16.63 4.93
C LEU A 134 -5.98 16.49 3.52
N GLN A 135 -4.82 17.07 3.28
CA GLN A 135 -4.08 16.94 2.02
C GLN A 135 -3.66 15.49 1.76
N GLY A 136 -3.09 14.80 2.79
CA GLY A 136 -2.72 13.40 2.69
C GLY A 136 -3.92 12.49 2.43
N ALA A 137 -5.07 12.75 3.06
CA ALA A 137 -6.30 12.01 2.80
C ALA A 137 -6.81 12.20 1.35
N LYS A 138 -6.74 13.42 0.79
CA LYS A 138 -7.06 13.69 -0.62
C LYS A 138 -6.08 12.97 -1.55
N ALA A 139 -4.77 13.06 -1.25
CA ALA A 139 -3.74 12.36 -2.00
C ALA A 139 -3.94 10.84 -1.97
N ALA A 140 -4.28 10.27 -0.80
CA ALA A 140 -4.58 8.85 -0.68
C ALA A 140 -5.78 8.44 -1.55
N LYS A 141 -6.88 9.22 -1.51
CA LYS A 141 -8.04 8.98 -2.37
C LYS A 141 -7.67 8.97 -3.86
N PHE A 142 -6.86 9.92 -4.29
CA PHE A 142 -6.35 9.98 -5.66
C PHE A 142 -5.42 8.79 -5.97
N ASN A 143 -4.56 8.39 -5.03
CA ASN A 143 -3.67 7.23 -5.20
C ASN A 143 -4.46 5.92 -5.33
N PHE A 144 -5.49 5.71 -4.50
CA PHE A 144 -6.40 4.56 -4.63
C PHE A 144 -6.99 4.46 -6.04
N ALA A 145 -7.41 5.58 -6.61
CA ALA A 145 -7.97 5.62 -7.97
C ALA A 145 -6.92 5.31 -9.05
N CYS A 146 -5.69 5.82 -8.91
CA CYS A 146 -4.59 5.52 -9.82
C CYS A 146 -4.20 4.04 -9.78
N VAL A 147 -4.06 3.46 -8.58
CA VAL A 147 -3.75 2.03 -8.42
C VAL A 147 -4.86 1.16 -8.98
N ALA A 148 -6.13 1.48 -8.69
CA ALA A 148 -7.26 0.73 -9.23
C ALA A 148 -7.30 0.75 -10.76
N LYS A 149 -7.05 1.93 -11.38
CA LYS A 149 -6.95 2.06 -12.83
C LYS A 149 -5.82 1.19 -13.39
N TYR A 150 -4.64 1.22 -12.77
CA TYR A 150 -3.52 0.37 -13.16
C TYR A 150 -3.88 -1.13 -13.07
N CYS A 151 -4.50 -1.57 -12.00
CA CYS A 151 -4.92 -2.97 -11.86
C CYS A 151 -5.91 -3.40 -12.95
N LEU A 152 -6.81 -2.50 -13.39
CA LEU A 152 -7.69 -2.74 -14.52
C LEU A 152 -6.92 -2.83 -15.84
N GLU A 153 -5.93 -1.97 -16.06
CA GLU A 153 -5.07 -1.97 -17.26
C GLU A 153 -4.22 -3.25 -17.33
N GLN A 154 -3.75 -3.77 -16.19
CA GLN A 154 -3.06 -5.06 -16.11
C GLN A 154 -4.01 -6.26 -16.23
N ASN A 155 -5.32 -6.01 -16.19
CA ASN A 155 -6.36 -7.04 -16.32
C ASN A 155 -6.26 -8.16 -15.29
N PHE A 156 -5.86 -7.86 -14.04
CA PHE A 156 -5.87 -8.86 -12.98
C PHE A 156 -7.26 -9.44 -12.74
N ASP A 157 -7.34 -10.74 -12.47
CA ASP A 157 -8.60 -11.41 -12.15
C ASP A 157 -9.07 -11.05 -10.75
N ILE A 158 -8.15 -11.03 -9.79
CA ILE A 158 -8.38 -10.65 -8.40
C ILE A 158 -7.16 -9.85 -7.92
N VAL A 159 -7.42 -8.76 -7.20
CA VAL A 159 -6.41 -8.06 -6.41
C VAL A 159 -6.73 -8.32 -4.94
N TYR A 160 -5.81 -8.96 -4.24
CA TYR A 160 -5.92 -9.14 -2.80
C TYR A 160 -5.49 -7.87 -2.07
N GLY A 161 -6.06 -7.66 -0.92
CA GLY A 161 -5.64 -6.62 0.01
C GLY A 161 -5.82 -7.11 1.44
N MET A 162 -5.28 -6.35 2.39
CA MET A 162 -5.41 -6.66 3.80
C MET A 162 -5.64 -5.39 4.59
N PHE A 163 -6.45 -5.47 5.63
CA PHE A 163 -6.59 -4.37 6.58
C PHE A 163 -6.55 -4.86 8.02
N ASN A 164 -5.99 -4.05 8.89
CA ASN A 164 -6.00 -4.28 10.33
C ASN A 164 -7.40 -3.99 10.87
N ASP A 165 -8.00 -4.95 11.56
CA ASP A 165 -9.36 -4.85 12.11
C ASP A 165 -9.51 -3.75 13.16
N GLU A 166 -8.43 -3.43 13.86
CA GLU A 166 -8.43 -2.34 14.84
C GLU A 166 -8.39 -0.96 14.17
N ARG A 167 -7.99 -0.93 12.87
CA ARG A 167 -7.82 0.28 12.05
C ARG A 167 -8.66 0.23 10.79
N LYS A 168 -9.95 0.27 10.96
CA LYS A 168 -10.94 0.07 9.88
C LYS A 168 -10.91 1.12 8.77
N GLY A 169 -10.16 2.21 8.90
CA GLY A 169 -10.18 3.31 7.93
C GLY A 169 -9.82 2.89 6.50
N ILE A 170 -8.72 2.16 6.32
CA ILE A 170 -8.30 1.66 5.00
C ILE A 170 -9.26 0.57 4.51
N GLY A 171 -9.61 -0.38 5.38
CA GLY A 171 -10.56 -1.45 5.04
C GLY A 171 -11.91 -0.91 4.59
N ARG A 172 -12.38 0.18 5.23
CA ARG A 172 -13.62 0.85 4.86
C ARG A 172 -13.59 1.38 3.42
N ILE A 173 -12.48 1.98 2.97
CA ILE A 173 -12.36 2.48 1.59
C ILE A 173 -12.57 1.33 0.59
N TYR A 174 -11.93 0.19 0.81
CA TYR A 174 -12.08 -0.98 -0.06
C TYR A 174 -13.50 -1.55 -0.02
N LEU A 175 -14.07 -1.72 1.19
CA LEU A 175 -15.40 -2.31 1.37
C LEU A 175 -16.51 -1.43 0.80
N GLU A 176 -16.42 -0.11 0.96
CA GLU A 176 -17.37 0.86 0.35
C GLU A 176 -17.28 0.83 -1.19
N ALA A 177 -16.12 0.55 -1.75
CA ALA A 177 -15.97 0.32 -3.19
C ALA A 177 -16.52 -1.05 -3.65
N GLY A 178 -16.93 -1.91 -2.73
CA GLY A 178 -17.52 -3.21 -3.01
C GLY A 178 -16.53 -4.39 -2.97
N ALA A 179 -15.31 -4.19 -2.45
CA ALA A 179 -14.43 -5.31 -2.10
C ALA A 179 -15.10 -6.21 -1.06
N LYS A 180 -14.77 -7.49 -1.08
CA LYS A 180 -15.37 -8.50 -0.21
C LYS A 180 -14.31 -9.12 0.69
N VAL A 181 -14.71 -9.47 1.92
CA VAL A 181 -13.87 -10.34 2.75
C VAL A 181 -13.67 -11.66 2.00
N SER A 182 -12.41 -12.10 1.91
CA SER A 182 -12.08 -13.30 1.13
C SER A 182 -12.79 -14.53 1.68
N LYS A 183 -13.46 -15.25 0.77
CA LYS A 183 -14.03 -16.56 1.06
C LYS A 183 -13.00 -17.67 0.90
N GLN A 184 -12.01 -17.47 0.04
CA GLN A 184 -10.92 -18.41 -0.18
C GLN A 184 -9.94 -18.41 1.00
N PHE A 185 -9.72 -17.24 1.65
CA PHE A 185 -8.81 -17.05 2.77
C PHE A 185 -9.56 -16.46 3.98
N PRO A 186 -10.50 -17.23 4.58
CA PRO A 186 -11.46 -16.67 5.55
C PRO A 186 -10.88 -16.36 6.92
N LYS A 187 -9.75 -16.97 7.29
CA LYS A 187 -9.10 -16.73 8.58
C LYS A 187 -8.17 -15.53 8.49
N LYS A 188 -8.12 -14.75 9.56
CA LYS A 188 -7.17 -13.65 9.70
C LYS A 188 -5.74 -14.17 9.66
N ILE A 189 -4.83 -13.30 9.24
CA ILE A 189 -3.39 -13.55 9.31
C ILE A 189 -2.71 -12.54 10.22
N PHE A 190 -1.50 -12.84 10.64
CA PHE A 190 -0.61 -11.95 11.37
C PHE A 190 0.82 -12.11 10.84
N PHE A 191 1.65 -11.09 11.07
CA PHE A 191 3.08 -11.16 10.80
C PHE A 191 3.80 -11.16 12.15
N LYS A 192 4.77 -12.07 12.34
CA LYS A 192 5.39 -12.33 13.66
C LYS A 192 5.90 -11.08 14.37
N ASP A 193 6.47 -10.16 13.61
CA ASP A 193 7.13 -8.99 14.17
C ASP A 193 6.36 -7.69 13.91
N PHE A 194 5.11 -7.79 13.45
CA PHE A 194 4.25 -6.64 13.21
C PHE A 194 3.30 -6.43 14.39
N LEU A 195 3.57 -5.38 15.16
CA LEU A 195 2.77 -5.01 16.31
C LEU A 195 2.01 -3.70 16.06
N THR A 196 0.82 -3.58 16.62
CA THR A 196 0.07 -2.32 16.72
C THR A 196 -0.11 -1.99 18.20
N TYR A 197 0.45 -0.87 18.64
CA TYR A 197 0.50 -0.47 20.06
C TYR A 197 1.07 -1.55 21.01
N GLY A 198 2.04 -2.32 20.53
CA GLY A 198 2.69 -3.39 21.29
C GLY A 198 1.99 -4.75 21.24
N GLU A 199 0.80 -4.83 20.64
CA GLU A 199 0.04 -6.07 20.49
C GLU A 199 0.17 -6.63 19.07
N THR A 200 0.09 -7.96 18.93
CA THR A 200 0.12 -8.62 17.62
C THR A 200 -1.04 -8.15 16.76
N ALA A 201 -0.74 -7.49 15.64
CA ALA A 201 -1.75 -7.05 14.69
C ALA A 201 -2.32 -8.22 13.88
N THR A 202 -3.63 -8.29 13.75
CA THR A 202 -4.30 -9.24 12.87
C THR A 202 -4.92 -8.53 11.66
N PHE A 203 -4.92 -9.22 10.53
CA PHE A 203 -5.38 -8.66 9.26
C PHE A 203 -6.47 -9.53 8.65
N THR A 204 -7.55 -8.88 8.24
CA THR A 204 -8.59 -9.49 7.42
C THR A 204 -8.20 -9.37 5.95
N ILE A 205 -8.27 -10.47 5.21
CA ILE A 205 -7.97 -10.52 3.77
C ILE A 205 -9.23 -10.17 2.99
N ILE A 206 -9.07 -9.34 1.96
CA ILE A 206 -10.14 -8.94 1.04
C ILE A 206 -9.79 -9.27 -0.40
N GLU A 207 -10.82 -9.46 -1.20
CA GLU A 207 -10.79 -9.62 -2.64
C GLU A 207 -11.37 -8.38 -3.30
N ILE A 208 -10.60 -7.76 -4.19
CA ILE A 208 -10.95 -6.56 -4.93
C ILE A 208 -11.14 -6.99 -6.38
N GLU A 209 -12.39 -7.25 -6.75
CA GLU A 209 -12.77 -7.67 -8.09
C GLU A 209 -12.82 -6.48 -9.07
N LYS A 210 -12.92 -6.75 -10.38
CA LYS A 210 -12.97 -5.72 -11.44
C LYS A 210 -14.02 -4.63 -11.18
N ASN A 211 -15.21 -5.00 -10.71
CA ASN A 211 -16.26 -4.00 -10.39
C ASN A 211 -15.85 -3.05 -9.27
N SER A 212 -15.12 -3.54 -8.27
CA SER A 212 -14.61 -2.73 -7.16
C SER A 212 -13.48 -1.81 -7.63
N LEU A 213 -12.58 -2.34 -8.48
CA LEU A 213 -11.53 -1.55 -9.11
C LEU A 213 -12.12 -0.43 -9.99
N GLN A 214 -13.19 -0.71 -10.75
CA GLN A 214 -13.88 0.28 -11.55
C GLN A 214 -14.42 1.42 -10.68
N LYS A 215 -15.15 1.12 -9.62
CA LYS A 215 -15.67 2.13 -8.68
C LYS A 215 -14.57 2.98 -8.05
N LEU A 216 -13.45 2.35 -7.62
CA LEU A 216 -12.30 3.09 -7.08
C LEU A 216 -11.69 4.02 -8.14
N SER A 217 -11.60 3.58 -9.39
CA SER A 217 -11.01 4.35 -10.47
C SER A 217 -11.87 5.54 -10.93
N GLU A 218 -13.20 5.53 -10.68
CA GLU A 218 -14.13 6.61 -11.08
C GLU A 218 -13.78 7.97 -10.47
N ILE A 219 -13.09 7.98 -9.34
CA ILE A 219 -12.58 9.20 -8.70
C ILE A 219 -11.68 10.02 -9.64
N LEU A 220 -11.05 9.39 -10.63
CA LEU A 220 -10.24 10.10 -11.64
C LEU A 220 -11.09 10.89 -12.63
N ARG A 221 -12.38 10.55 -12.76
CA ARG A 221 -13.30 11.17 -13.72
C ARG A 221 -14.12 12.30 -13.12
N SER A 222 -14.25 12.36 -11.80
CA SER A 222 -14.93 13.43 -11.05
C SER A 222 -13.95 14.55 -10.71
#